data_6667382fc490c21fccf6b19c158b26cb
#
_entry.id   6667382fc490c21fccf6b19c158b26cb
#
_cell.length_a   1.000
_cell.length_b   1.000
_cell.length_c   1.000
_cell.angle_alpha   90.00
_cell.angle_beta   90.00
_cell.angle_gamma   90.00
#
_symmetry.space_group_name_H-M   'P 1'
#
loop_
_entity.id
_entity.type
_entity.pdbx_description
1 polymer ?
#
loop_
_entity_poly.entity_id
_entity_poly.type
_entity_poly.pdbx_seq_one_letter_code
_entity_poly.pdbx_strand_id
1 'polypeptide(L)'
;MENDGIHYSAIVDDGATIGLGTKIWHFSHICHGARIGKNCSIGQNVFVGNNVIIGDNVKIQNNVSIYDNVFIENNVFCGPSMVFTNVYNPRSEIPRKEEYRNTIVREGATLGANCTIICGNEIGKYAFVGAAALVNRDVKAFSLIVGVPGKQIGWMSKFGTQLDIPLEGDAEIFCKNSKDKYRLKGNNLTLEI
;
A
#
# COMPACT_ATOMS: atom_id res chain seq x y z
N MET A 1 -23.83 11.30 -18.03
CA MET A 1 -23.20 11.94 -16.85
C MET A 1 -21.70 11.83 -17.08
N GLU A 2 -21.06 12.96 -17.34
CA GLU A 2 -19.60 13.00 -17.44
C GLU A 2 -19.02 12.51 -16.10
N ASN A 3 -18.15 11.54 -16.16
CA ASN A 3 -17.44 11.02 -14.99
C ASN A 3 -16.36 12.06 -14.62
N ASP A 4 -16.71 13.02 -13.79
CA ASP A 4 -15.90 14.19 -13.40
C ASP A 4 -14.57 13.83 -12.68
N GLY A 5 -13.92 12.77 -13.02
CA GLY A 5 -12.66 12.37 -12.42
C GLY A 5 -11.89 11.31 -13.21
N ILE A 6 -12.49 10.73 -14.25
CA ILE A 6 -11.86 9.68 -15.05
C ILE A 6 -11.40 10.26 -16.38
N HIS A 7 -10.10 10.22 -16.63
CA HIS A 7 -9.54 10.71 -17.89
C HIS A 7 -10.01 9.85 -19.06
N TYR A 8 -10.33 10.47 -20.21
CA TYR A 8 -10.91 9.79 -21.37
C TYR A 8 -10.05 8.64 -21.94
N SER A 9 -8.72 8.65 -21.69
CA SER A 9 -7.83 7.57 -22.11
C SER A 9 -7.70 6.44 -21.09
N ALA A 10 -8.35 6.55 -19.93
CA ALA A 10 -8.42 5.44 -18.97
C ALA A 10 -9.49 4.44 -19.42
N ILE A 11 -9.20 3.16 -19.17
CA ILE A 11 -10.13 2.06 -19.45
C ILE A 11 -10.68 1.58 -18.10
N VAL A 12 -12.00 1.55 -17.98
CA VAL A 12 -12.69 1.00 -16.82
C VAL A 12 -13.63 -0.08 -17.33
N ASP A 13 -13.35 -1.34 -17.00
CA ASP A 13 -14.13 -2.48 -17.46
C ASP A 13 -15.52 -2.50 -16.80
N ASP A 14 -16.48 -3.10 -17.49
CA ASP A 14 -17.80 -3.34 -16.94
C ASP A 14 -17.72 -4.13 -15.63
N GLY A 15 -18.53 -3.74 -14.62
CA GLY A 15 -18.53 -4.37 -13.30
C GLY A 15 -17.50 -3.82 -12.32
N ALA A 16 -16.57 -2.95 -12.75
CA ALA A 16 -15.75 -2.18 -11.83
C ALA A 16 -16.58 -1.07 -11.15
N THR A 17 -16.26 -0.75 -9.89
CA THR A 17 -16.93 0.31 -9.15
C THR A 17 -15.94 1.37 -8.66
N ILE A 18 -16.25 2.64 -8.92
CA ILE A 18 -15.40 3.77 -8.56
C ILE A 18 -16.18 4.68 -7.61
N GLY A 19 -15.62 4.92 -6.42
CA GLY A 19 -16.21 5.78 -5.40
C GLY A 19 -16.18 7.27 -5.78
N LEU A 20 -17.11 8.03 -5.21
CA LEU A 20 -17.26 9.47 -5.46
C LEU A 20 -15.97 10.23 -5.16
N GLY A 21 -15.61 11.19 -6.02
CA GLY A 21 -14.43 12.04 -5.86
C GLY A 21 -13.10 11.37 -6.24
N THR A 22 -13.12 10.11 -6.66
CA THR A 22 -11.93 9.41 -7.13
C THR A 22 -11.54 9.88 -8.53
N LYS A 23 -10.24 10.11 -8.71
CA LYS A 23 -9.66 10.55 -9.98
C LYS A 23 -8.80 9.43 -10.57
N ILE A 24 -8.96 9.17 -11.87
CA ILE A 24 -8.18 8.18 -12.62
C ILE A 24 -7.53 8.89 -13.80
N TRP A 25 -6.20 8.84 -13.84
CA TRP A 25 -5.40 9.56 -14.82
C TRP A 25 -5.17 8.74 -16.09
N HIS A 26 -4.40 9.30 -17.02
CA HIS A 26 -4.15 8.81 -18.37
C HIS A 26 -3.70 7.34 -18.41
N PHE A 27 -4.23 6.60 -19.38
CA PHE A 27 -3.78 5.24 -19.74
C PHE A 27 -3.84 4.22 -18.61
N SER A 28 -4.64 4.46 -17.58
CA SER A 28 -4.86 3.48 -16.52
C SER A 28 -5.93 2.49 -16.93
N HIS A 29 -5.82 1.24 -16.45
CA HIS A 29 -6.79 0.18 -16.71
C HIS A 29 -7.31 -0.38 -15.38
N ILE A 30 -8.62 -0.30 -15.18
CA ILE A 30 -9.32 -0.84 -14.01
C ILE A 30 -10.15 -2.03 -14.49
N CYS A 31 -9.74 -3.24 -14.07
CA CYS A 31 -10.33 -4.48 -14.53
C CYS A 31 -11.69 -4.78 -13.89
N HIS A 32 -12.38 -5.75 -14.48
CA HIS A 32 -13.67 -6.24 -14.04
C HIS A 32 -13.71 -6.58 -12.55
N GLY A 33 -14.78 -6.18 -11.86
CA GLY A 33 -15.01 -6.49 -10.44
C GLY A 33 -14.10 -5.74 -9.46
N ALA A 34 -13.15 -4.92 -9.92
CA ALA A 34 -12.37 -4.05 -9.06
C ALA A 34 -13.26 -3.04 -8.33
N ARG A 35 -12.97 -2.78 -7.06
CA ARG A 35 -13.69 -1.82 -6.22
C ARG A 35 -12.73 -0.79 -5.68
N ILE A 36 -12.89 0.45 -6.09
CA ILE A 36 -12.08 1.59 -5.63
C ILE A 36 -12.96 2.51 -4.81
N GLY A 37 -12.52 2.83 -3.61
CA GLY A 37 -13.22 3.70 -2.67
C GLY A 37 -13.30 5.16 -3.13
N LYS A 38 -13.72 6.03 -2.21
CA LYS A 38 -13.93 7.46 -2.43
C LYS A 38 -12.63 8.25 -2.32
N ASN A 39 -12.59 9.40 -3.02
CA ASN A 39 -11.51 10.39 -2.93
C ASN A 39 -10.10 9.82 -3.20
N CYS A 40 -10.01 8.75 -3.98
CA CYS A 40 -8.73 8.18 -4.40
C CYS A 40 -8.10 8.98 -5.55
N SER A 41 -6.79 8.83 -5.70
CA SER A 41 -6.06 9.34 -6.86
C SER A 41 -5.26 8.20 -7.49
N ILE A 42 -5.68 7.78 -8.67
CA ILE A 42 -5.05 6.71 -9.44
C ILE A 42 -4.21 7.37 -10.53
N GLY A 43 -2.90 7.29 -10.40
CA GLY A 43 -1.93 7.95 -11.27
C GLY A 43 -1.95 7.42 -12.70
N GLN A 44 -1.10 7.99 -13.54
CA GLN A 44 -0.98 7.58 -14.93
C GLN A 44 -0.40 6.18 -15.07
N ASN A 45 -0.91 5.41 -16.05
CA ASN A 45 -0.41 4.07 -16.39
C ASN A 45 -0.46 3.11 -15.19
N VAL A 46 -1.55 3.16 -14.43
CA VAL A 46 -1.82 2.24 -13.32
C VAL A 46 -2.69 1.10 -13.83
N PHE A 47 -2.34 -0.13 -13.47
CA PHE A 47 -3.14 -1.32 -13.69
C PHE A 47 -3.77 -1.77 -12.37
N VAL A 48 -5.08 -2.00 -12.37
CA VAL A 48 -5.82 -2.57 -11.23
C VAL A 48 -6.51 -3.85 -11.69
N GLY A 49 -6.05 -4.98 -11.16
CA GLY A 49 -6.50 -6.32 -11.54
C GLY A 49 -7.93 -6.63 -11.11
N ASN A 50 -8.39 -7.84 -11.47
CA ASN A 50 -9.77 -8.25 -11.19
C ASN A 50 -10.02 -8.40 -9.68
N ASN A 51 -11.21 -8.02 -9.24
CA ASN A 51 -11.65 -8.15 -7.85
C ASN A 51 -10.74 -7.50 -6.80
N VAL A 52 -9.81 -6.65 -7.21
CA VAL A 52 -8.98 -5.84 -6.29
C VAL A 52 -9.89 -4.92 -5.46
N ILE A 53 -9.59 -4.77 -4.19
CA ILE A 53 -10.31 -3.86 -3.28
C ILE A 53 -9.36 -2.77 -2.81
N ILE A 54 -9.72 -1.53 -3.08
CA ILE A 54 -8.98 -0.33 -2.65
C ILE A 54 -9.94 0.53 -1.82
N GLY A 55 -9.52 0.86 -0.61
CA GLY A 55 -10.27 1.69 0.33
C GLY A 55 -10.36 3.17 -0.09
N ASP A 56 -10.81 4.00 0.84
CA ASP A 56 -10.98 5.44 0.63
C ASP A 56 -9.66 6.22 0.79
N ASN A 57 -9.55 7.38 0.14
CA ASN A 57 -8.41 8.30 0.22
C ASN A 57 -7.05 7.67 -0.14
N VAL A 58 -7.05 6.64 -0.96
CA VAL A 58 -5.80 5.98 -1.41
C VAL A 58 -5.17 6.77 -2.54
N LYS A 59 -3.85 6.94 -2.47
CA LYS A 59 -3.06 7.56 -3.54
C LYS A 59 -2.14 6.54 -4.17
N ILE A 60 -2.36 6.21 -5.42
CA ILE A 60 -1.50 5.32 -6.22
C ILE A 60 -0.82 6.19 -7.26
N GLN A 61 0.49 6.25 -7.19
CA GLN A 61 1.30 7.04 -8.11
C GLN A 61 1.48 6.32 -9.46
N ASN A 62 2.13 6.98 -10.41
CA ASN A 62 2.28 6.49 -11.77
C ASN A 62 3.01 5.14 -11.85
N ASN A 63 2.68 4.35 -12.88
CA ASN A 63 3.34 3.10 -13.23
C ASN A 63 3.27 2.02 -12.13
N VAL A 64 2.17 1.91 -11.43
CA VAL A 64 1.94 0.87 -10.43
C VAL A 64 0.96 -0.17 -10.98
N SER A 65 1.29 -1.46 -10.83
CA SER A 65 0.37 -2.56 -11.11
C SER A 65 -0.08 -3.20 -9.80
N ILE A 66 -1.40 -3.19 -9.59
CA ILE A 66 -2.05 -3.83 -8.45
C ILE A 66 -2.74 -5.08 -8.99
N TYR A 67 -2.12 -6.23 -8.74
CA TYR A 67 -2.60 -7.51 -9.25
C TYR A 67 -3.73 -8.08 -8.38
N ASP A 68 -4.40 -9.09 -8.91
CA ASP A 68 -5.41 -9.86 -8.19
C ASP A 68 -4.88 -10.31 -6.82
N ASN A 69 -5.76 -10.37 -5.82
CA ASN A 69 -5.45 -10.72 -4.43
C ASN A 69 -4.60 -9.68 -3.66
N VAL A 70 -4.49 -8.46 -4.15
CA VAL A 70 -3.98 -7.32 -3.37
C VAL A 70 -5.15 -6.54 -2.79
N PHE A 71 -5.14 -6.31 -1.48
CA PHE A 71 -6.14 -5.56 -0.73
C PHE A 71 -5.49 -4.35 -0.09
N ILE A 72 -6.01 -3.16 -0.39
CA ILE A 72 -5.47 -1.88 0.10
C ILE A 72 -6.53 -1.20 0.95
N GLU A 73 -6.25 -0.99 2.23
CA GLU A 73 -7.14 -0.27 3.14
C GLU A 73 -7.09 1.27 2.91
N ASN A 74 -7.82 2.02 3.74
CA ASN A 74 -7.93 3.48 3.60
C ASN A 74 -6.60 4.21 3.82
N ASN A 75 -6.48 5.40 3.23
CA ASN A 75 -5.37 6.34 3.47
C ASN A 75 -3.97 5.80 3.10
N VAL A 76 -3.87 4.78 2.28
CA VAL A 76 -2.59 4.21 1.83
C VAL A 76 -1.97 5.06 0.72
N PHE A 77 -0.65 5.18 0.75
CA PHE A 77 0.14 5.78 -0.31
C PHE A 77 1.01 4.73 -1.00
N CYS A 78 0.82 4.56 -2.32
CA CYS A 78 1.68 3.74 -3.19
C CYS A 78 2.56 4.66 -4.04
N GLY A 79 3.85 4.66 -3.78
CA GLY A 79 4.84 5.48 -4.49
C GLY A 79 5.01 5.09 -5.96
N PRO A 80 5.57 5.97 -6.80
CA PRO A 80 5.70 5.70 -8.22
C PRO A 80 6.55 4.46 -8.50
N SER A 81 6.10 3.67 -9.46
CA SER A 81 6.79 2.46 -9.92
C SER A 81 7.07 1.43 -8.82
N MET A 82 6.35 1.46 -7.71
CA MET A 82 6.43 0.38 -6.74
C MET A 82 5.80 -0.91 -7.33
N VAL A 83 6.22 -2.06 -6.85
CA VAL A 83 5.87 -3.37 -7.42
C VAL A 83 5.19 -4.26 -6.40
N PHE A 84 4.01 -4.78 -6.76
CA PHE A 84 3.43 -5.95 -6.11
C PHE A 84 3.74 -7.20 -6.94
N THR A 85 4.01 -8.34 -6.30
CA THR A 85 3.95 -9.65 -6.96
C THR A 85 2.68 -10.37 -6.56
N ASN A 86 2.27 -11.41 -7.29
CA ASN A 86 1.08 -12.22 -6.95
C ASN A 86 1.38 -13.72 -6.86
N VAL A 87 2.45 -14.17 -7.50
CA VAL A 87 2.96 -15.54 -7.44
C VAL A 87 4.37 -15.54 -6.87
N TYR A 88 4.64 -16.45 -5.93
CA TYR A 88 5.93 -16.51 -5.26
C TYR A 88 7.04 -17.11 -6.12
N ASN A 89 6.72 -18.11 -6.93
CA ASN A 89 7.67 -18.91 -7.72
C ASN A 89 7.20 -19.10 -9.17
N PRO A 90 7.07 -18.04 -9.97
CA PRO A 90 6.53 -18.12 -11.32
C PRO A 90 7.41 -18.99 -12.24
N ARG A 91 6.77 -19.71 -13.15
CA ARG A 91 7.37 -20.41 -14.28
C ARG A 91 6.46 -20.27 -15.48
N SER A 92 7.00 -19.89 -16.61
CA SER A 92 6.22 -19.65 -17.83
C SER A 92 5.42 -20.88 -18.31
N GLU A 93 6.02 -22.05 -18.18
CA GLU A 93 5.42 -23.32 -18.62
C GLU A 93 4.39 -23.89 -17.63
N ILE A 94 4.31 -23.37 -16.42
CA ILE A 94 3.46 -23.91 -15.35
C ILE A 94 2.41 -22.88 -14.97
N PRO A 95 1.12 -23.09 -15.31
CA PRO A 95 0.04 -22.23 -14.84
C PRO A 95 -0.06 -22.25 -13.31
N ARG A 96 -0.03 -21.06 -12.67
CA ARG A 96 -0.05 -20.91 -11.19
C ARG A 96 -1.11 -19.91 -10.72
N LYS A 97 -2.19 -19.73 -11.48
CA LYS A 97 -3.26 -18.80 -11.12
C LYS A 97 -3.92 -19.13 -9.77
N GLU A 98 -4.01 -20.43 -9.47
CA GLU A 98 -4.57 -20.89 -8.18
C GLU A 98 -3.61 -20.72 -6.99
N GLU A 99 -2.36 -20.31 -7.25
CA GLU A 99 -1.34 -20.12 -6.23
C GLU A 99 -1.13 -18.62 -5.86
N TYR A 100 -2.01 -17.72 -6.33
CA TYR A 100 -1.95 -16.32 -5.99
C TYR A 100 -2.10 -16.11 -4.48
N ARG A 101 -1.17 -15.37 -3.89
CA ARG A 101 -1.15 -15.10 -2.44
C ARG A 101 -1.71 -13.73 -2.14
N ASN A 102 -2.54 -13.65 -1.11
CA ASN A 102 -3.11 -12.40 -0.65
C ASN A 102 -2.01 -11.48 -0.11
N THR A 103 -2.00 -10.24 -0.55
CA THR A 103 -1.20 -9.17 0.03
C THR A 103 -2.13 -8.13 0.62
N ILE A 104 -1.94 -7.77 1.88
CA ILE A 104 -2.80 -6.83 2.59
C ILE A 104 -1.98 -5.60 2.97
N VAL A 105 -2.42 -4.44 2.52
CA VAL A 105 -1.82 -3.16 2.91
C VAL A 105 -2.79 -2.45 3.83
N ARG A 106 -2.44 -2.36 5.10
CA ARG A 106 -3.28 -1.80 6.16
C ARG A 106 -3.32 -0.27 6.08
N GLU A 107 -4.34 0.26 6.74
CA GLU A 107 -4.65 1.69 6.79
C GLU A 107 -3.42 2.57 7.05
N GLY A 108 -3.30 3.62 6.25
CA GLY A 108 -2.29 4.66 6.41
C GLY A 108 -0.86 4.25 6.08
N ALA A 109 -0.64 3.02 5.58
CA ALA A 109 0.70 2.59 5.19
C ALA A 109 1.24 3.39 3.99
N THR A 110 2.55 3.58 3.96
CA THR A 110 3.27 4.21 2.86
C THR A 110 4.22 3.22 2.22
N LEU A 111 4.07 3.01 0.91
CA LEU A 111 4.96 2.20 0.09
C LEU A 111 5.80 3.14 -0.78
N GLY A 112 7.10 3.21 -0.51
CA GLY A 112 8.01 4.13 -1.20
C GLY A 112 8.20 3.81 -2.67
N ALA A 113 8.70 4.79 -3.43
CA ALA A 113 8.98 4.63 -4.86
C ALA A 113 9.88 3.41 -5.14
N ASN A 114 9.58 2.65 -6.18
CA ASN A 114 10.34 1.47 -6.60
C ASN A 114 10.51 0.38 -5.52
N CYS A 115 9.79 0.42 -4.40
CA CYS A 115 9.83 -0.70 -3.47
C CYS A 115 9.14 -1.93 -4.08
N THR A 116 9.52 -3.11 -3.62
CA THR A 116 8.90 -4.37 -4.06
C THR A 116 8.29 -5.08 -2.88
N ILE A 117 7.01 -5.40 -2.98
CA ILE A 117 6.26 -6.18 -2.00
C ILE A 117 6.04 -7.58 -2.54
N ILE A 118 6.68 -8.57 -1.94
CA ILE A 118 6.47 -9.98 -2.29
C ILE A 118 5.10 -10.41 -1.77
N CYS A 119 4.36 -11.14 -2.61
CA CYS A 119 3.01 -11.61 -2.29
C CYS A 119 2.97 -12.51 -1.04
N GLY A 120 1.82 -12.50 -0.38
CA GLY A 120 1.60 -13.29 0.83
C GLY A 120 1.98 -12.58 2.12
N ASN A 121 2.31 -11.29 2.06
CA ASN A 121 2.70 -10.51 3.24
C ASN A 121 1.66 -9.46 3.60
N GLU A 122 1.62 -9.12 4.87
CA GLU A 122 0.83 -8.01 5.41
C GLU A 122 1.74 -6.82 5.72
N ILE A 123 1.33 -5.63 5.26
CA ILE A 123 1.96 -4.36 5.63
C ILE A 123 1.09 -3.70 6.69
N GLY A 124 1.61 -3.62 7.91
CA GLY A 124 0.87 -3.13 9.08
C GLY A 124 0.45 -1.66 8.98
N LYS A 125 -0.50 -1.26 9.83
CA LYS A 125 -1.04 0.11 9.89
C LYS A 125 0.07 1.15 10.05
N TYR A 126 0.01 2.20 9.24
CA TYR A 126 0.99 3.31 9.27
C TYR A 126 2.45 2.88 9.13
N ALA A 127 2.72 1.66 8.65
CA ALA A 127 4.07 1.25 8.30
C ALA A 127 4.61 2.10 7.14
N PHE A 128 5.90 2.34 7.15
CA PHE A 128 6.57 3.11 6.13
C PHE A 128 7.67 2.25 5.47
N VAL A 129 7.42 1.84 4.24
CA VAL A 129 8.40 1.15 3.41
C VAL A 129 9.16 2.19 2.60
N GLY A 130 10.46 2.30 2.84
CA GLY A 130 11.32 3.23 2.14
C GLY A 130 11.46 2.93 0.65
N ALA A 131 11.88 3.93 -0.12
CA ALA A 131 12.10 3.76 -1.55
C ALA A 131 13.11 2.63 -1.84
N ALA A 132 12.88 1.87 -2.91
CA ALA A 132 13.68 0.72 -3.35
C ALA A 132 13.83 -0.43 -2.33
N ALA A 133 13.06 -0.44 -1.24
CA ALA A 133 13.10 -1.54 -0.28
C ALA A 133 12.44 -2.81 -0.84
N LEU A 134 12.97 -3.99 -0.48
CA LEU A 134 12.38 -5.30 -0.79
C LEU A 134 11.73 -5.91 0.46
N VAL A 135 10.41 -5.97 0.47
CA VAL A 135 9.62 -6.57 1.55
C VAL A 135 9.29 -8.02 1.20
N ASN A 136 9.80 -8.97 1.98
CA ASN A 136 9.63 -10.41 1.79
C ASN A 136 9.06 -11.11 3.04
N ARG A 137 8.52 -10.36 3.99
CA ARG A 137 7.87 -10.83 5.23
C ARG A 137 6.87 -9.78 5.70
N ASP A 138 6.04 -10.15 6.65
CA ASP A 138 5.11 -9.22 7.29
C ASP A 138 5.83 -8.03 7.91
N VAL A 139 5.20 -6.87 7.82
CA VAL A 139 5.68 -5.60 8.37
C VAL A 139 4.75 -5.17 9.50
N LYS A 140 5.31 -4.92 10.67
CA LYS A 140 4.53 -4.46 11.83
C LYS A 140 3.99 -3.05 11.63
N ALA A 141 2.91 -2.74 12.32
CA ALA A 141 2.38 -1.38 12.36
C ALA A 141 3.46 -0.38 12.79
N PHE A 142 3.44 0.80 12.18
CA PHE A 142 4.37 1.91 12.43
C PHE A 142 5.85 1.62 12.15
N SER A 143 6.22 0.46 11.61
CA SER A 143 7.62 0.14 11.28
C SER A 143 8.16 0.98 10.13
N LEU A 144 9.40 1.44 10.25
CA LEU A 144 10.18 2.00 9.16
C LEU A 144 11.08 0.90 8.57
N ILE A 145 10.81 0.52 7.32
CA ILE A 145 11.51 -0.56 6.60
C ILE A 145 12.35 0.04 5.48
N VAL A 146 13.61 -0.33 5.38
CA VAL A 146 14.50 0.06 4.27
C VAL A 146 15.41 -1.08 3.84
N GLY A 147 15.94 -0.99 2.62
CA GLY A 147 17.00 -1.87 2.10
C GLY A 147 16.53 -3.13 1.40
N VAL A 148 17.50 -3.92 0.91
CA VAL A 148 17.33 -5.17 0.16
C VAL A 148 18.22 -6.26 0.79
N PRO A 149 17.66 -7.24 1.49
CA PRO A 149 16.25 -7.35 1.92
C PRO A 149 15.85 -6.26 2.91
N GLY A 150 14.54 -5.93 2.95
CA GLY A 150 13.99 -4.92 3.84
C GLY A 150 14.19 -5.26 5.32
N LYS A 151 14.72 -4.31 6.08
CA LYS A 151 14.92 -4.41 7.52
C LYS A 151 14.26 -3.25 8.23
N GLN A 152 13.70 -3.51 9.40
CA GLN A 152 13.22 -2.45 10.27
C GLN A 152 14.40 -1.69 10.86
N ILE A 153 14.40 -0.37 10.68
CA ILE A 153 15.44 0.53 11.20
C ILE A 153 14.90 1.57 12.18
N GLY A 154 13.58 1.59 12.39
CA GLY A 154 12.94 2.57 13.26
C GLY A 154 11.44 2.42 13.27
N TRP A 155 10.80 3.45 13.79
CA TRP A 155 9.36 3.59 13.88
C TRP A 155 8.91 4.92 13.31
N MET A 156 7.73 4.93 12.68
CA MET A 156 7.11 6.12 12.11
C MET A 156 5.82 6.46 12.84
N SER A 157 5.57 7.74 13.08
CA SER A 157 4.27 8.18 13.58
C SER A 157 3.21 8.14 12.49
N LYS A 158 1.94 8.21 12.88
CA LYS A 158 0.81 8.41 11.96
C LYS A 158 0.96 9.67 11.11
N PHE A 159 1.64 10.68 11.62
CA PHE A 159 1.95 11.92 10.90
C PHE A 159 3.02 11.74 9.81
N GLY A 160 3.79 10.63 9.84
CA GLY A 160 4.92 10.39 8.92
C GLY A 160 6.26 10.94 9.44
N THR A 161 6.39 11.20 10.73
CA THR A 161 7.65 11.58 11.36
C THR A 161 8.31 10.36 11.98
N GLN A 162 9.60 10.18 11.77
CA GLN A 162 10.36 9.14 12.47
C GLN A 162 10.41 9.43 13.97
N LEU A 163 10.12 8.40 14.76
CA LEU A 163 10.13 8.47 16.21
C LEU A 163 11.51 8.06 16.73
N ASP A 164 12.06 8.89 17.63
CA ASP A 164 13.34 8.63 18.27
C ASP A 164 13.14 7.71 19.49
N ILE A 165 12.95 6.44 19.22
CA ILE A 165 12.62 5.39 20.19
C ILE A 165 13.33 4.09 19.75
N PRO A 166 13.79 3.24 20.68
CA PRO A 166 14.46 1.99 20.32
C PRO A 166 13.53 1.03 19.54
N LEU A 167 14.12 0.04 18.87
CA LEU A 167 13.34 -0.97 18.13
C LEU A 167 12.63 -1.94 19.05
N GLU A 168 13.18 -2.17 20.25
CA GLU A 168 12.67 -3.12 21.24
C GLU A 168 12.81 -2.55 22.65
N GLY A 169 11.97 -3.05 23.57
CA GLY A 169 11.93 -2.66 24.97
C GLY A 169 10.64 -1.96 25.35
N ASP A 170 10.63 -1.30 26.48
CA ASP A 170 9.49 -0.53 26.98
C ASP A 170 9.84 0.96 26.99
N ALA A 171 9.12 1.73 26.20
CA ALA A 171 9.35 3.18 26.08
C ALA A 171 8.08 3.92 25.64
N GLU A 172 8.04 5.21 25.92
CA GLU A 172 6.97 6.11 25.48
C GLU A 172 7.57 7.32 24.80
N ILE A 173 6.88 7.82 23.76
CA ILE A 173 7.30 9.00 23.02
C ILE A 173 6.08 9.78 22.50
N PHE A 174 6.22 11.10 22.44
CA PHE A 174 5.27 11.97 21.74
C PHE A 174 5.80 12.33 20.35
N CYS A 175 4.96 12.23 19.34
CA CYS A 175 5.29 12.75 18.01
C CYS A 175 5.48 14.26 18.09
N LYS A 176 6.61 14.77 17.62
CA LYS A 176 6.94 16.22 17.67
C LYS A 176 5.92 17.08 16.92
N ASN A 177 5.34 16.54 15.84
CA ASN A 177 4.42 17.26 14.95
C ASN A 177 2.96 17.15 15.39
N SER A 178 2.43 15.92 15.56
CA SER A 178 1.00 15.69 15.85
C SER A 178 0.69 15.70 17.35
N LYS A 179 1.71 15.60 18.22
CA LYS A 179 1.58 15.44 19.66
C LYS A 179 0.93 14.13 20.12
N ASP A 180 0.65 13.21 19.20
CA ASP A 180 0.18 11.88 19.52
C ASP A 180 1.19 11.12 20.38
N LYS A 181 0.70 10.39 21.37
CA LYS A 181 1.50 9.55 22.26
C LYS A 181 1.61 8.12 21.71
N TYR A 182 2.83 7.59 21.73
CA TYR A 182 3.12 6.22 21.32
C TYR A 182 3.74 5.45 22.47
N ARG A 183 3.38 4.19 22.59
CA ARG A 183 3.94 3.25 23.56
C ARG A 183 4.55 2.05 22.84
N LEU A 184 5.82 1.80 23.11
CA LEU A 184 6.52 0.59 22.74
C LEU A 184 6.44 -0.41 23.87
N LYS A 185 6.02 -1.65 23.57
CA LYS A 185 6.11 -2.82 24.45
C LYS A 185 6.75 -3.98 23.71
N GLY A 186 7.89 -4.44 24.23
CA GLY A 186 8.71 -5.42 23.52
C GLY A 186 9.10 -4.89 22.15
N ASN A 187 8.56 -5.45 21.08
CA ASN A 187 8.81 -5.04 19.70
C ASN A 187 7.53 -4.61 18.96
N ASN A 188 6.54 -4.09 19.69
CA ASN A 188 5.27 -3.59 19.13
C ASN A 188 5.04 -2.15 19.58
N LEU A 189 4.86 -1.25 18.60
CA LEU A 189 4.49 0.13 18.82
C LEU A 189 2.99 0.32 18.67
N THR A 190 2.38 1.03 19.60
CA THR A 190 0.95 1.39 19.57
C THR A 190 0.76 2.88 19.74
N LEU A 191 -0.27 3.41 19.08
CA LEU A 191 -0.76 4.76 19.30
C LEU A 191 -1.72 4.73 20.49
N GLU A 192 -1.47 5.56 21.51
CA GLU A 192 -2.40 5.76 22.63
C GLU A 192 -3.40 6.87 22.26
N ILE A 193 -4.68 6.56 22.31
CA ILE A 193 -5.80 7.47 22.02
C ILE A 193 -6.31 8.06 23.34
#